data_3f600c2d96b821f73d8a6c47592fa7fb
#
_entry.id   3f600c2d96b821f73d8a6c47592fa7fb
#
_cell.length_a   1.000
_cell.length_b   1.000
_cell.length_c   1.000
_cell.angle_alpha   90.00
_cell.angle_beta   90.00
_cell.angle_gamma   90.00
#
_symmetry.space_group_name_H-M   'P 1'
#
loop_
_entity.id
_entity.type
_entity.pdbx_description
1 polymer ?
#
loop_
_entity_poly.entity_id
_entity_poly.type
_entity_poly.pdbx_seq_one_letter_code
_entity_poly.pdbx_strand_id
1 'polypeptide(L)'
;KNISKETLSKIQSTPYISSYDNRTNLYIHFIRKCVEHLEDNGEIILITPREFIKATSSIKLNSFLYESGTITDWYEYGDDVVFKGYSPTVVIWRFEKNNFSRETRTNEGIKEFKVNDGQISFTNGNNIIKFSDLFFVKVGAVSGMDGVFTSKNGNQSFVCSFTKKTGELKKMFYNIKHPDLLSFKDKLINRKIKNFNEDNWWKWGRGLYESNSERIYVNCKTRDNKPFFINEHKYYDGSVLAVFPKIDMDLKKATDYLNNVDWQELGFKVGGRLCFTQKSLENVYLPDYLKSMKDLKTYKKI
;
A
#
# COMPACT_ATOMS: atom_id res chain seq x y z
N LYS A 1 -9.32 9.89 14.56
CA LYS A 1 -10.08 11.11 14.90
C LYS A 1 -9.57 11.62 16.23
N ASN A 2 -9.38 12.89 16.36
CA ASN A 2 -8.81 13.71 17.43
C ASN A 2 -8.89 13.10 18.83
N ILE A 3 -7.92 12.27 19.18
CA ILE A 3 -7.64 11.91 20.57
C ILE A 3 -7.12 13.18 21.23
N SER A 4 -7.58 13.52 22.43
CA SER A 4 -7.03 14.65 23.17
C SER A 4 -5.53 14.47 23.37
N LYS A 5 -4.77 15.56 23.39
CA LYS A 5 -3.32 15.51 23.64
C LYS A 5 -3.02 14.81 24.98
N GLU A 6 -3.88 14.97 25.97
CA GLU A 6 -3.75 14.33 27.28
C GLU A 6 -3.95 12.79 27.19
N THR A 7 -4.98 12.33 26.48
CA THR A 7 -5.19 10.91 26.25
C THR A 7 -4.05 10.29 25.44
N LEU A 8 -3.56 11.00 24.41
CA LEU A 8 -2.43 10.55 23.62
C LEU A 8 -1.14 10.45 24.47
N SER A 9 -0.89 11.43 25.35
CA SER A 9 0.24 11.41 26.28
C SER A 9 0.17 10.24 27.27
N LYS A 10 -1.02 9.97 27.84
CA LYS A 10 -1.23 8.80 28.71
C LYS A 10 -1.00 7.48 27.98
N ILE A 11 -1.45 7.39 26.73
CA ILE A 11 -1.23 6.22 25.88
C ILE A 11 0.27 6.07 25.56
N GLN A 12 0.95 7.16 25.21
CA GLN A 12 2.37 7.16 24.85
C GLN A 12 3.30 6.87 26.02
N SER A 13 2.86 7.07 27.26
CA SER A 13 3.65 6.72 28.46
C SER A 13 3.73 5.21 28.72
N THR A 14 2.96 4.38 28.00
CA THR A 14 3.02 2.92 28.13
C THR A 14 4.23 2.39 27.36
N PRO A 15 5.11 1.56 27.96
CA PRO A 15 6.42 1.20 27.38
C PRO A 15 6.37 0.60 25.97
N TYR A 16 5.36 -0.20 25.66
CA TYR A 16 5.25 -0.79 24.33
C TYR A 16 4.71 0.20 23.26
N ILE A 17 3.95 1.21 23.67
CA ILE A 17 3.39 2.23 22.76
C ILE A 17 4.47 3.20 22.29
N SER A 18 5.45 3.49 23.12
CA SER A 18 6.61 4.32 22.75
C SER A 18 7.41 3.73 21.57
N SER A 19 7.25 2.43 21.32
CA SER A 19 7.88 1.74 20.20
C SER A 19 7.15 1.89 18.87
N TYR A 20 5.93 2.44 18.85
CA TYR A 20 5.14 2.65 17.63
C TYR A 20 5.30 4.09 17.12
N ASP A 21 5.08 4.28 15.81
CA ASP A 21 5.03 5.62 15.20
C ASP A 21 3.85 6.41 15.78
N ASN A 22 4.06 7.70 16.09
CA ASN A 22 3.04 8.61 16.61
C ASN A 22 1.78 8.75 15.73
N ARG A 23 1.87 8.28 14.47
CA ARG A 23 0.76 8.24 13.52
C ARG A 23 -0.01 6.93 13.54
N THR A 24 0.40 5.98 14.41
CA THR A 24 -0.27 4.68 14.53
C THR A 24 -1.70 4.87 15.02
N ASN A 25 -2.65 4.24 14.34
CA ASN A 25 -4.07 4.36 14.68
C ASN A 25 -4.36 3.67 16.02
N LEU A 26 -5.26 4.26 16.82
CA LEU A 26 -5.57 3.78 18.17
C LEU A 26 -6.03 2.32 18.21
N TYR A 27 -6.79 1.86 17.21
CA TYR A 27 -7.27 0.46 17.21
C TYR A 27 -6.11 -0.57 17.15
N ILE A 28 -4.96 -0.21 16.59
CA ILE A 28 -3.76 -1.07 16.57
C ILE A 28 -3.27 -1.31 18.01
N HIS A 29 -3.21 -0.25 18.80
CA HIS A 29 -2.85 -0.33 20.23
C HIS A 29 -3.89 -1.09 21.03
N PHE A 30 -5.18 -0.88 20.71
CA PHE A 30 -6.28 -1.61 21.35
C PHE A 30 -6.18 -3.12 21.12
N ILE A 31 -5.97 -3.56 19.88
CA ILE A 31 -5.76 -4.99 19.57
C ILE A 31 -4.60 -5.55 20.39
N ARG A 32 -3.46 -4.87 20.37
CA ARG A 32 -2.27 -5.29 21.13
C ARG A 32 -2.60 -5.49 22.60
N LYS A 33 -3.24 -4.49 23.21
CA LYS A 33 -3.64 -4.50 24.62
C LYS A 33 -4.57 -5.67 24.94
N CYS A 34 -5.57 -5.92 24.10
CA CYS A 34 -6.50 -7.02 24.29
C CYS A 34 -5.79 -8.37 24.30
N VAL A 35 -4.90 -8.61 23.33
CA VAL A 35 -4.16 -9.89 23.25
C VAL A 35 -3.19 -10.08 24.42
N GLU A 36 -2.57 -9.01 24.92
CA GLU A 36 -1.70 -9.07 26.10
C GLU A 36 -2.46 -9.49 27.39
N HIS A 37 -3.75 -9.14 27.48
CA HIS A 37 -4.61 -9.46 28.61
C HIS A 37 -5.35 -10.79 28.48
N LEU A 38 -5.23 -11.50 27.36
CA LEU A 38 -5.78 -12.84 27.26
C LEU A 38 -5.02 -13.80 28.19
N GLU A 39 -5.78 -14.65 28.87
CA GLU A 39 -5.22 -15.83 29.52
C GLU A 39 -4.58 -16.77 28.51
N ASP A 40 -3.78 -17.71 28.96
CA ASP A 40 -3.21 -18.75 28.10
C ASP A 40 -4.34 -19.59 27.48
N ASN A 41 -4.24 -19.81 26.16
CA ASN A 41 -5.29 -20.42 25.33
C ASN A 41 -6.62 -19.63 25.28
N GLY A 42 -6.62 -18.37 25.73
CA GLY A 42 -7.75 -17.46 25.61
C GLY A 42 -7.94 -17.01 24.17
N GLU A 43 -9.15 -16.59 23.85
CA GLU A 43 -9.55 -16.11 22.53
C GLU A 43 -10.13 -14.72 22.57
N ILE A 44 -10.08 -14.04 21.43
CA ILE A 44 -10.72 -12.75 21.21
C ILE A 44 -11.35 -12.68 19.83
N ILE A 45 -12.56 -12.12 19.75
CA ILE A 45 -13.25 -11.82 18.50
C ILE A 45 -13.37 -10.31 18.36
N LEU A 46 -12.91 -9.78 17.24
CA LEU A 46 -12.90 -8.34 16.97
C LEU A 46 -13.50 -8.00 15.59
N ILE A 47 -14.11 -6.82 15.54
CA ILE A 47 -14.47 -6.14 14.28
C ILE A 47 -13.53 -4.95 14.14
N THR A 48 -12.70 -4.94 13.09
CA THR A 48 -11.71 -3.89 12.88
C THR A 48 -11.60 -3.49 11.40
N PRO A 49 -11.03 -2.32 11.11
CA PRO A 49 -10.58 -2.04 9.74
C PRO A 49 -9.60 -3.10 9.26
N ARG A 50 -9.77 -3.54 8.01
CA ARG A 50 -8.95 -4.60 7.39
C ARG A 50 -7.50 -4.15 7.11
N GLU A 51 -7.29 -2.86 6.97
CA GLU A 51 -6.03 -2.29 6.49
C GLU A 51 -4.81 -2.67 7.34
N PHE A 52 -5.01 -3.06 8.61
CA PHE A 52 -3.87 -3.39 9.50
C PHE A 52 -3.02 -4.55 8.98
N ILE A 53 -3.57 -5.47 8.19
CA ILE A 53 -2.79 -6.60 7.67
C ILE A 53 -1.65 -6.17 6.73
N LYS A 54 -1.76 -4.99 6.08
CA LYS A 54 -0.77 -4.44 5.13
C LYS A 54 -0.19 -3.08 5.53
N ALA A 55 -0.73 -2.45 6.57
CA ALA A 55 -0.29 -1.13 6.97
C ALA A 55 1.12 -1.16 7.59
N THR A 56 1.97 -0.23 7.18
CA THR A 56 3.33 -0.10 7.76
C THR A 56 3.31 0.15 9.27
N SER A 57 2.31 0.88 9.76
CA SER A 57 2.14 1.15 11.19
C SER A 57 1.73 -0.09 12.00
N SER A 58 1.32 -1.17 11.35
CA SER A 58 0.86 -2.41 12.00
C SER A 58 1.91 -3.52 12.03
N ILE A 59 3.08 -3.32 11.44
CA ILE A 59 4.14 -4.33 11.33
C ILE A 59 4.43 -5.00 12.69
N LYS A 60 4.60 -4.20 13.74
CA LYS A 60 4.88 -4.71 15.10
C LYS A 60 3.70 -5.48 15.70
N LEU A 61 2.47 -5.03 15.44
CA LEU A 61 1.28 -5.77 15.86
C LEU A 61 1.19 -7.12 15.14
N ASN A 62 1.37 -7.12 13.83
CA ASN A 62 1.24 -8.32 13.01
C ASN A 62 2.28 -9.39 13.39
N SER A 63 3.54 -8.98 13.62
CA SER A 63 4.57 -9.88 14.13
C SER A 63 4.20 -10.44 15.51
N PHE A 64 3.73 -9.57 16.41
CA PHE A 64 3.30 -9.98 17.74
C PHE A 64 2.12 -10.98 17.71
N LEU A 65 1.12 -10.75 16.86
CA LEU A 65 0.02 -11.71 16.70
C LEU A 65 0.53 -13.06 16.24
N TYR A 66 1.46 -13.07 15.30
CA TYR A 66 2.06 -14.31 14.80
C TYR A 66 2.89 -15.04 15.86
N GLU A 67 3.65 -14.31 16.65
CA GLU A 67 4.47 -14.87 17.74
C GLU A 67 3.62 -15.37 18.92
N SER A 68 2.46 -14.77 19.15
CA SER A 68 1.60 -15.06 20.30
C SER A 68 0.51 -16.10 20.04
N GLY A 69 0.20 -16.41 18.78
CA GLY A 69 -0.87 -17.36 18.45
C GLY A 69 -1.29 -17.31 16.99
N THR A 70 -2.52 -17.68 16.71
CA THR A 70 -3.08 -17.77 15.34
C THR A 70 -4.36 -16.97 15.23
N ILE A 71 -4.52 -16.26 14.11
CA ILE A 71 -5.83 -15.78 13.66
C ILE A 71 -6.55 -17.01 13.08
N THR A 72 -7.53 -17.55 13.81
CA THR A 72 -8.22 -18.80 13.44
C THR A 72 -9.42 -18.61 12.55
N ASP A 73 -9.99 -17.41 12.52
CA ASP A 73 -11.11 -17.06 11.68
C ASP A 73 -10.93 -15.66 11.10
N TRP A 74 -11.25 -15.51 9.82
CA TRP A 74 -11.17 -14.25 9.09
C TRP A 74 -12.35 -14.13 8.13
N TYR A 75 -13.27 -13.23 8.43
CA TYR A 75 -14.48 -13.02 7.66
C TYR A 75 -14.56 -11.59 7.12
N GLU A 76 -14.57 -11.44 5.80
CA GLU A 76 -14.67 -10.15 5.10
C GLU A 76 -16.10 -9.93 4.60
N TYR A 77 -16.66 -8.74 4.88
CA TYR A 77 -18.00 -8.35 4.42
C TYR A 77 -18.05 -7.87 2.96
N GLY A 78 -16.94 -7.89 2.24
CA GLY A 78 -16.88 -7.37 0.88
C GLY A 78 -17.07 -5.85 0.83
N ASP A 79 -17.92 -5.41 -0.11
CA ASP A 79 -18.22 -3.99 -0.33
C ASP A 79 -19.45 -3.49 0.45
N ASP A 80 -20.05 -4.32 1.28
CA ASP A 80 -21.23 -3.96 2.06
C ASP A 80 -20.92 -2.89 3.10
N VAL A 81 -21.81 -1.91 3.21
CA VAL A 81 -21.69 -0.82 4.17
C VAL A 81 -22.18 -1.33 5.53
N VAL A 82 -21.26 -1.83 6.36
CA VAL A 82 -21.58 -2.34 7.71
C VAL A 82 -21.98 -1.21 8.67
N PHE A 83 -21.44 0.00 8.48
CA PHE A 83 -21.72 1.15 9.34
C PHE A 83 -22.31 2.32 8.53
N LYS A 84 -23.50 2.81 8.95
CA LYS A 84 -24.17 3.94 8.31
C LYS A 84 -23.28 5.19 8.31
N GLY A 85 -23.00 5.75 7.12
CA GLY A 85 -22.16 6.95 6.94
C GLY A 85 -20.65 6.74 7.05
N TYR A 86 -20.19 5.49 7.11
CA TYR A 86 -18.77 5.12 7.14
C TYR A 86 -18.53 3.91 6.22
N SER A 87 -17.53 3.99 5.36
CA SER A 87 -17.14 2.90 4.44
C SER A 87 -15.71 2.40 4.69
N PRO A 88 -15.26 2.09 5.91
CA PRO A 88 -14.06 1.29 6.04
C PRO A 88 -14.42 -0.15 5.64
N THR A 89 -13.58 -0.81 4.89
CA THR A 89 -13.66 -2.26 4.77
C THR A 89 -13.34 -2.85 6.14
N VAL A 90 -14.35 -3.45 6.76
CA VAL A 90 -14.20 -4.09 8.06
C VAL A 90 -14.09 -5.59 7.91
N VAL A 91 -13.45 -6.21 8.87
CA VAL A 91 -13.31 -7.65 8.99
C VAL A 91 -13.72 -8.07 10.40
N ILE A 92 -14.41 -9.20 10.51
CA ILE A 92 -14.55 -9.94 11.77
C ILE A 92 -13.46 -11.00 11.78
N TRP A 93 -12.74 -11.08 12.88
CA TRP A 93 -11.68 -12.07 13.01
C TRP A 93 -11.58 -12.56 14.45
N ARG A 94 -11.16 -13.81 14.60
CA ARG A 94 -10.90 -14.46 15.87
C ARG A 94 -9.41 -14.76 15.97
N PHE A 95 -8.86 -14.54 17.15
CA PHE A 95 -7.49 -14.87 17.48
C PHE A 95 -7.48 -15.78 18.71
N GLU A 96 -6.66 -16.81 18.67
CA GLU A 96 -6.41 -17.72 19.78
C GLU A 96 -4.95 -17.62 20.21
N LYS A 97 -4.73 -17.26 21.48
CA LYS A 97 -3.40 -17.19 22.10
C LYS A 97 -2.85 -18.59 22.31
N ASN A 98 -1.55 -18.77 22.07
CA ASN A 98 -0.84 -20.07 22.17
C ASN A 98 -1.34 -21.15 21.19
N ASN A 99 -2.21 -20.81 20.25
CA ASN A 99 -2.53 -21.68 19.12
C ASN A 99 -1.51 -21.45 17.99
N PHE A 100 -0.73 -22.45 17.65
CA PHE A 100 0.28 -22.36 16.57
C PHE A 100 -0.04 -23.26 15.38
N SER A 101 -1.32 -23.63 15.18
CA SER A 101 -1.77 -24.41 14.01
C SER A 101 -1.51 -23.70 12.68
N ARG A 102 -1.54 -22.36 12.70
CA ARG A 102 -1.46 -21.49 11.50
C ARG A 102 -2.60 -21.69 10.51
N GLU A 103 -3.69 -22.32 10.93
CA GLU A 103 -4.88 -22.51 10.11
C GLU A 103 -5.91 -21.43 10.38
N THR A 104 -6.39 -20.77 9.31
CA THR A 104 -7.43 -19.75 9.36
C THR A 104 -8.60 -20.15 8.50
N ARG A 105 -9.80 -20.16 9.07
CA ARG A 105 -11.04 -20.28 8.31
C ARG A 105 -11.38 -18.93 7.68
N THR A 106 -11.51 -18.88 6.37
CA THR A 106 -11.86 -17.68 5.60
C THR A 106 -13.16 -17.90 4.83
N ASN A 107 -13.71 -16.85 4.18
CA ASN A 107 -14.85 -16.97 3.28
C ASN A 107 -14.61 -17.99 2.12
N GLU A 108 -13.35 -18.28 1.79
CA GLU A 108 -12.93 -19.11 0.67
C GLU A 108 -12.43 -20.50 1.11
N GLY A 109 -12.54 -20.83 2.41
CA GLY A 109 -12.07 -22.07 3.00
C GLY A 109 -10.90 -21.89 3.95
N ILE A 110 -10.23 -22.98 4.29
CA ILE A 110 -9.09 -22.97 5.21
C ILE A 110 -7.84 -22.51 4.46
N LYS A 111 -7.17 -21.51 5.03
CA LYS A 111 -5.93 -20.91 4.53
C LYS A 111 -4.85 -20.93 5.63
N GLU A 112 -3.60 -20.88 5.24
CA GLU A 112 -2.48 -20.76 6.17
C GLU A 112 -2.28 -19.28 6.57
N PHE A 113 -2.24 -19.03 7.88
CA PHE A 113 -1.88 -17.73 8.47
C PHE A 113 -0.37 -17.50 8.39
N LYS A 114 0.04 -16.55 7.58
CA LYS A 114 1.44 -16.17 7.37
C LYS A 114 1.67 -14.72 7.71
N VAL A 115 2.84 -14.44 8.29
CA VAL A 115 3.33 -13.07 8.48
C VAL A 115 4.74 -12.96 7.91
N ASN A 116 4.88 -12.14 6.88
CA ASN A 116 6.15 -11.89 6.21
C ASN A 116 6.45 -10.39 6.24
N ASP A 117 7.61 -10.01 6.79
CA ASP A 117 7.99 -8.60 6.98
C ASP A 117 6.89 -7.76 7.67
N GLY A 118 6.18 -8.37 8.63
CA GLY A 118 5.09 -7.75 9.36
C GLY A 118 3.81 -7.54 8.55
N GLN A 119 3.66 -8.18 7.40
CA GLN A 119 2.42 -8.21 6.62
C GLN A 119 1.74 -9.57 6.77
N ILE A 120 0.46 -9.54 7.13
CA ILE A 120 -0.38 -10.74 7.21
C ILE A 120 -0.87 -11.11 5.80
N SER A 121 -0.89 -12.42 5.53
CA SER A 121 -1.57 -13.03 4.39
C SER A 121 -2.20 -14.35 4.81
N PHE A 122 -3.29 -14.72 4.13
CA PHE A 122 -3.98 -16.00 4.26
C PHE A 122 -3.93 -16.68 2.91
N THR A 123 -3.07 -17.68 2.74
CA THR A 123 -2.82 -18.31 1.44
C THR A 123 -2.34 -19.75 1.61
N ASN A 124 -2.75 -20.62 0.71
CA ASN A 124 -2.26 -22.00 0.62
C ASN A 124 -1.10 -22.14 -0.39
N GLY A 125 -0.77 -21.06 -1.08
CA GLY A 125 0.29 -21.06 -2.09
C GLY A 125 1.68 -21.00 -1.50
N ASN A 126 2.64 -21.66 -2.18
CA ASN A 126 4.06 -21.47 -1.92
C ASN A 126 4.52 -20.11 -2.44
N ASN A 127 4.33 -19.07 -1.63
CA ASN A 127 4.79 -17.73 -1.94
C ASN A 127 6.20 -17.56 -1.39
N ILE A 128 7.20 -17.80 -2.22
CA ILE A 128 8.62 -17.88 -1.79
C ILE A 128 9.48 -16.76 -2.37
N ILE A 129 9.00 -16.05 -3.39
CA ILE A 129 9.79 -15.03 -4.07
C ILE A 129 9.38 -13.66 -3.52
N LYS A 130 10.28 -13.03 -2.78
CA LYS A 130 10.02 -11.68 -2.32
C LYS A 130 10.02 -10.71 -3.50
N PHE A 131 8.99 -9.87 -3.61
CA PHE A 131 8.87 -8.88 -4.68
C PHE A 131 10.11 -7.99 -4.78
N SER A 132 10.65 -7.60 -3.62
CA SER A 132 11.85 -6.77 -3.56
C SER A 132 13.14 -7.45 -4.03
N ASP A 133 13.15 -8.77 -4.23
CA ASP A 133 14.31 -9.45 -4.82
C ASP A 133 14.39 -9.19 -6.33
N LEU A 134 13.24 -8.94 -6.96
CA LEU A 134 13.11 -8.74 -8.39
C LEU A 134 12.96 -7.29 -8.80
N PHE A 135 12.30 -6.51 -7.94
CA PHE A 135 11.90 -5.15 -8.24
C PHE A 135 12.19 -4.21 -7.07
N PHE A 136 12.35 -2.94 -7.37
CA PHE A 136 12.18 -1.88 -6.38
C PHE A 136 11.07 -0.95 -6.84
N VAL A 137 10.38 -0.33 -5.88
CA VAL A 137 9.20 0.48 -6.15
C VAL A 137 9.46 1.93 -5.79
N LYS A 138 8.96 2.84 -6.60
CA LYS A 138 9.02 4.28 -6.34
C LYS A 138 7.65 4.92 -6.46
N VAL A 139 7.38 5.82 -5.54
CA VAL A 139 6.14 6.61 -5.51
C VAL A 139 6.26 7.78 -6.47
N GLY A 140 5.18 8.13 -7.14
CA GLY A 140 5.14 9.26 -8.05
C GLY A 140 5.23 10.62 -7.35
N ALA A 141 5.42 11.65 -8.16
CA ALA A 141 5.49 13.03 -7.69
C ALA A 141 4.15 13.48 -7.09
N VAL A 142 4.21 14.30 -6.04
CA VAL A 142 3.02 14.80 -5.33
C VAL A 142 3.03 16.32 -5.27
N SER A 143 2.04 16.94 -5.90
CA SER A 143 1.89 18.39 -5.89
C SER A 143 1.41 18.92 -4.53
N GLY A 144 0.59 18.14 -3.83
CA GLY A 144 -0.14 18.55 -2.63
C GLY A 144 -1.42 19.34 -2.91
N MET A 145 -1.71 19.66 -4.19
CA MET A 145 -2.93 20.34 -4.61
C MET A 145 -3.16 20.15 -6.12
N ASP A 146 -3.36 18.93 -6.56
CA ASP A 146 -3.44 18.53 -7.96
C ASP A 146 -4.41 19.36 -8.80
N GLY A 147 -5.59 19.70 -8.25
CA GLY A 147 -6.60 20.49 -8.96
C GLY A 147 -6.11 21.88 -9.37
N VAL A 148 -5.13 22.46 -8.67
CA VAL A 148 -4.54 23.76 -9.02
C VAL A 148 -3.44 23.61 -10.07
N PHE A 149 -2.66 22.55 -9.98
CA PHE A 149 -1.54 22.32 -10.89
C PHE A 149 -1.95 21.69 -12.23
N THR A 150 -3.14 21.06 -12.33
CA THR A 150 -3.61 20.46 -13.58
C THR A 150 -4.06 21.55 -14.55
N SER A 151 -3.44 21.61 -15.72
CA SER A 151 -3.74 22.60 -16.77
C SER A 151 -3.35 22.09 -18.15
N LYS A 152 -4.12 22.46 -19.17
CA LYS A 152 -3.76 22.24 -20.58
C LYS A 152 -2.46 22.97 -20.96
N ASN A 153 -2.14 24.05 -20.25
CA ASN A 153 -0.92 24.85 -20.43
C ASN A 153 0.25 24.34 -19.59
N GLY A 154 0.07 23.23 -18.84
CA GLY A 154 1.14 22.64 -18.03
C GLY A 154 2.40 22.36 -18.83
N ASN A 155 3.56 22.48 -18.18
CA ASN A 155 4.85 22.25 -18.81
C ASN A 155 5.28 20.76 -18.82
N GLN A 156 4.56 19.90 -18.06
CA GLN A 156 4.92 18.49 -17.95
C GLN A 156 3.69 17.59 -18.00
N SER A 157 3.81 16.45 -18.69
CA SER A 157 2.79 15.40 -18.73
C SER A 157 3.18 14.24 -17.80
N PHE A 158 2.19 13.65 -17.13
CA PHE A 158 2.37 12.60 -16.14
C PHE A 158 1.51 11.38 -16.44
N VAL A 159 2.09 10.19 -16.27
CA VAL A 159 1.35 8.95 -16.10
C VAL A 159 0.55 9.08 -14.79
N CYS A 160 -0.74 8.76 -14.81
CA CYS A 160 -1.64 8.93 -13.67
C CYS A 160 -2.70 7.83 -13.61
N SER A 161 -3.63 7.92 -12.67
CA SER A 161 -4.62 6.88 -12.38
C SER A 161 -5.54 6.51 -13.56
N PHE A 162 -5.75 7.39 -14.51
CA PHE A 162 -6.57 7.10 -15.70
C PHE A 162 -5.75 6.68 -16.93
N THR A 163 -4.44 6.87 -16.94
CA THR A 163 -3.58 6.61 -18.11
C THR A 163 -3.74 5.19 -18.65
N LYS A 164 -3.75 4.18 -17.77
CA LYS A 164 -3.94 2.79 -18.19
C LYS A 164 -5.20 2.58 -19.00
N LYS A 165 -6.31 3.24 -18.59
CA LYS A 165 -7.63 3.07 -19.20
C LYS A 165 -7.80 3.87 -20.49
N THR A 166 -7.26 5.09 -20.52
CA THR A 166 -7.52 6.07 -21.60
C THR A 166 -6.36 6.22 -22.56
N GLY A 167 -5.14 5.80 -22.19
CA GLY A 167 -3.90 6.15 -22.88
C GLY A 167 -3.43 7.60 -22.65
N GLU A 168 -4.26 8.44 -22.05
CA GLU A 168 -3.98 9.87 -21.87
C GLU A 168 -3.05 10.13 -20.69
N LEU A 169 -2.26 11.18 -20.80
CA LEU A 169 -1.38 11.70 -19.74
C LEU A 169 -2.02 12.94 -19.11
N LYS A 170 -1.78 13.12 -17.82
CA LYS A 170 -2.23 14.31 -17.08
C LYS A 170 -1.22 15.43 -17.22
N LYS A 171 -1.62 16.53 -17.86
CA LYS A 171 -0.77 17.70 -18.07
C LYS A 171 -0.85 18.65 -16.88
N MET A 172 0.30 19.05 -16.33
CA MET A 172 0.38 19.82 -15.09
C MET A 172 1.55 20.83 -15.11
N PHE A 173 1.42 21.89 -14.32
CA PHE A 173 2.57 22.75 -13.98
C PHE A 173 3.47 22.01 -12.99
N TYR A 174 4.70 21.70 -13.40
CA TYR A 174 5.67 21.00 -12.59
C TYR A 174 6.88 21.88 -12.28
N ASN A 175 7.04 22.25 -11.02
CA ASN A 175 8.16 23.03 -10.50
C ASN A 175 8.46 24.34 -11.30
N ILE A 176 7.44 24.94 -11.86
CA ILE A 176 7.54 26.20 -12.61
C ILE A 176 6.65 27.27 -11.97
N LYS A 177 7.16 28.50 -11.85
CA LYS A 177 6.38 29.67 -11.45
C LYS A 177 5.63 30.17 -12.67
N HIS A 178 4.31 29.96 -12.69
CA HIS A 178 3.46 30.33 -13.82
C HIS A 178 2.38 31.34 -13.40
N PRO A 179 2.00 32.32 -14.26
CA PRO A 179 0.97 33.31 -13.93
C PRO A 179 -0.36 32.70 -13.48
N ASP A 180 -0.82 31.60 -14.10
CA ASP A 180 -2.06 30.92 -13.76
C ASP A 180 -2.09 30.39 -12.30
N LEU A 181 -0.94 30.23 -11.66
CA LEU A 181 -0.81 29.79 -10.27
C LEU A 181 -0.89 30.94 -9.26
N LEU A 182 -0.75 32.21 -9.70
CA LEU A 182 -0.65 33.37 -8.80
C LEU A 182 -1.90 33.55 -7.94
N SER A 183 -3.10 33.34 -8.49
CA SER A 183 -4.36 33.43 -7.77
C SER A 183 -4.53 32.39 -6.66
N PHE A 184 -3.69 31.36 -6.65
CA PHE A 184 -3.69 30.28 -5.66
C PHE A 184 -2.50 30.34 -4.71
N LYS A 185 -1.64 31.37 -4.77
CA LYS A 185 -0.39 31.47 -4.04
C LYS A 185 -0.54 31.21 -2.55
N ASP A 186 -1.49 31.85 -1.88
CA ASP A 186 -1.70 31.69 -0.43
C ASP A 186 -2.11 30.25 -0.08
N LYS A 187 -2.96 29.64 -0.91
CA LYS A 187 -3.35 28.22 -0.75
C LYS A 187 -2.16 27.30 -0.96
N LEU A 188 -1.28 27.62 -1.90
CA LEU A 188 -0.08 26.83 -2.22
C LEU A 188 1.00 26.94 -1.14
N ILE A 189 1.14 28.11 -0.49
CA ILE A 189 2.01 28.29 0.67
C ILE A 189 1.51 27.45 1.85
N ASN A 190 0.20 27.40 2.08
CA ASN A 190 -0.40 26.70 3.23
C ASN A 190 -0.58 25.18 3.05
N ARG A 191 -0.01 24.58 2.01
CA ARG A 191 -0.02 23.12 1.83
C ARG A 191 0.73 22.40 2.96
N LYS A 192 0.14 21.31 3.47
CA LYS A 192 0.68 20.56 4.62
C LYS A 192 1.73 19.49 4.27
N ILE A 193 2.12 19.38 3.00
CA ILE A 193 3.03 18.31 2.55
C ILE A 193 4.49 18.58 2.94
N LYS A 194 4.88 19.85 2.94
CA LYS A 194 6.15 20.37 3.45
C LYS A 194 6.00 21.88 3.71
N ASN A 195 7.01 22.52 4.26
CA ASN A 195 7.01 23.96 4.45
C ASN A 195 7.24 24.67 3.10
N PHE A 196 6.30 25.56 2.75
CA PHE A 196 6.40 26.45 1.59
C PHE A 196 6.45 27.91 2.05
N ASN A 197 7.04 28.76 1.22
CA ASN A 197 7.19 30.19 1.45
C ASN A 197 7.13 30.96 0.11
N GLU A 198 7.43 32.25 0.13
CA GLU A 198 7.45 33.14 -1.03
C GLU A 198 8.39 32.68 -2.15
N ASP A 199 9.47 31.93 -1.82
CA ASP A 199 10.52 31.53 -2.76
C ASP A 199 10.29 30.15 -3.37
N ASN A 200 9.26 29.41 -2.92
CA ASN A 200 9.08 28.02 -3.35
C ASN A 200 7.63 27.54 -3.48
N TRP A 201 6.63 28.41 -3.31
CA TRP A 201 5.21 28.04 -3.28
C TRP A 201 4.71 27.32 -4.55
N TRP A 202 5.35 27.53 -5.70
CA TRP A 202 5.03 26.85 -6.98
C TRP A 202 5.65 25.46 -7.10
N LYS A 203 6.59 25.09 -6.23
CA LYS A 203 7.24 23.79 -6.27
C LYS A 203 6.30 22.70 -5.75
N TRP A 204 6.46 21.51 -6.27
CA TRP A 204 5.75 20.35 -5.77
C TRP A 204 6.24 19.91 -4.39
N GLY A 205 5.37 19.26 -3.61
CA GLY A 205 5.68 18.79 -2.27
C GLY A 205 6.71 17.67 -2.27
N ARG A 206 6.62 16.77 -3.26
CA ARG A 206 7.57 15.69 -3.47
C ARG A 206 7.80 15.49 -4.96
N GLY A 207 9.06 15.38 -5.37
CA GLY A 207 9.46 14.95 -6.71
C GLY A 207 9.26 13.46 -6.94
N LEU A 208 9.51 13.01 -8.15
CA LEU A 208 9.59 11.59 -8.50
C LEU A 208 11.05 11.11 -8.44
N TYR A 209 11.20 9.81 -8.49
CA TYR A 209 12.51 9.19 -8.73
C TYR A 209 12.85 9.33 -10.23
N GLU A 210 13.80 10.18 -10.53
CA GLU A 210 14.26 10.43 -11.90
C GLU A 210 15.14 9.27 -12.39
N SER A 211 14.77 8.67 -13.48
CA SER A 211 15.50 7.57 -14.12
C SER A 211 15.02 7.41 -15.56
N ASN A 212 15.94 7.07 -16.44
CA ASN A 212 15.65 6.70 -17.82
C ASN A 212 15.34 5.20 -17.97
N SER A 213 15.50 4.41 -16.90
CA SER A 213 15.21 2.98 -16.93
C SER A 213 13.76 2.70 -17.28
N GLU A 214 13.54 1.66 -18.03
CA GLU A 214 12.21 1.11 -18.29
C GLU A 214 11.57 0.63 -16.99
N ARG A 215 10.24 0.68 -16.94
CA ARG A 215 9.48 0.38 -15.72
C ARG A 215 8.07 -0.10 -16.02
N ILE A 216 7.51 -0.80 -15.06
CA ILE A 216 6.11 -1.15 -15.03
C ILE A 216 5.41 -0.15 -14.11
N TYR A 217 4.18 0.24 -14.45
CA TYR A 217 3.36 1.10 -13.61
C TYR A 217 2.21 0.31 -12.99
N VAL A 218 1.78 0.75 -11.80
CA VAL A 218 0.56 0.25 -11.16
C VAL A 218 -0.16 1.39 -10.47
N ASN A 219 -1.48 1.48 -10.63
CA ASN A 219 -2.29 2.45 -9.91
C ASN A 219 -2.31 2.15 -8.41
N CYS A 220 -2.10 3.19 -7.57
CA CYS A 220 -2.18 3.03 -6.11
C CYS A 220 -3.52 2.47 -5.64
N LYS A 221 -4.61 2.78 -6.37
CA LYS A 221 -5.96 2.26 -6.11
C LYS A 221 -6.65 1.96 -7.45
N THR A 222 -7.17 0.74 -7.62
CA THR A 222 -7.86 0.36 -8.85
C THR A 222 -8.89 -0.74 -8.62
N ARG A 223 -9.90 -0.82 -9.49
CA ARG A 223 -10.83 -1.96 -9.59
C ARG A 223 -10.42 -2.93 -10.71
N ASP A 224 -9.37 -2.61 -11.44
CA ASP A 224 -8.86 -3.45 -12.50
C ASP A 224 -8.13 -4.66 -11.90
N ASN A 225 -8.52 -5.87 -12.28
CA ASN A 225 -7.89 -7.11 -11.83
C ASN A 225 -6.56 -7.42 -12.55
N LYS A 226 -6.22 -6.68 -13.60
CA LYS A 226 -4.91 -6.68 -14.26
C LYS A 226 -4.22 -5.32 -14.07
N PRO A 227 -3.81 -4.93 -12.85
CA PRO A 227 -3.51 -3.54 -12.50
C PRO A 227 -2.20 -2.99 -13.08
N PHE A 228 -1.27 -3.84 -13.49
CA PHE A 228 0.05 -3.46 -13.97
C PHE A 228 0.03 -3.13 -15.47
N PHE A 229 0.83 -2.14 -15.88
CA PHE A 229 0.94 -1.72 -17.28
C PHE A 229 2.30 -1.08 -17.58
N ILE A 230 2.67 -1.07 -18.85
CA ILE A 230 3.88 -0.40 -19.36
C ILE A 230 3.46 0.92 -20.01
N ASN A 231 4.26 1.94 -19.82
CA ASN A 231 4.17 3.21 -20.52
C ASN A 231 5.59 3.76 -20.73
N GLU A 232 5.85 4.33 -21.89
CA GLU A 232 7.16 4.89 -22.23
C GLU A 232 7.45 6.21 -21.49
N HIS A 233 6.40 6.89 -21.04
CA HIS A 233 6.51 8.19 -20.37
C HIS A 233 7.14 8.03 -18.98
N LYS A 234 8.12 8.89 -18.67
CA LYS A 234 8.97 8.76 -17.47
C LYS A 234 8.46 9.52 -16.25
N TYR A 235 7.63 10.54 -16.46
CA TYR A 235 7.02 11.31 -15.38
C TYR A 235 5.71 10.67 -14.95
N TYR A 236 5.50 10.56 -13.64
CA TYR A 236 4.30 9.94 -13.06
C TYR A 236 3.92 10.63 -11.75
N ASP A 237 2.61 10.79 -11.53
CA ASP A 237 2.08 11.45 -10.33
C ASP A 237 1.86 10.47 -9.17
N GLY A 238 1.53 11.00 -8.00
CA GLY A 238 1.36 10.22 -6.77
C GLY A 238 0.19 9.24 -6.76
N SER A 239 -0.60 9.16 -7.83
CA SER A 239 -1.67 8.17 -7.98
C SER A 239 -1.19 6.83 -8.54
N VAL A 240 0.05 6.76 -9.00
CA VAL A 240 0.69 5.54 -9.51
C VAL A 240 2.03 5.27 -8.84
N LEU A 241 2.42 4.00 -8.84
CA LEU A 241 3.75 3.55 -8.46
C LEU A 241 4.51 3.12 -9.71
N ALA A 242 5.81 3.37 -9.72
CA ALA A 242 6.73 2.81 -10.71
C ALA A 242 7.50 1.64 -10.10
N VAL A 243 7.49 0.52 -10.82
CA VAL A 243 8.13 -0.75 -10.46
C VAL A 243 9.30 -0.96 -11.40
N PHE A 244 10.49 -0.92 -10.86
CA PHE A 244 11.74 -1.03 -11.62
C PHE A 244 12.33 -2.42 -11.44
N PRO A 245 12.72 -3.11 -12.52
CA PRO A 245 13.40 -4.38 -12.41
C PRO A 245 14.81 -4.19 -11.82
N LYS A 246 15.21 -5.11 -10.95
CA LYS A 246 16.58 -5.20 -10.39
C LYS A 246 17.49 -6.12 -11.20
N ILE A 247 16.89 -6.93 -12.05
CA ILE A 247 17.57 -7.87 -12.93
C ILE A 247 17.14 -7.61 -14.38
N ASP A 248 17.94 -8.01 -15.33
CA ASP A 248 17.57 -7.93 -16.75
C ASP A 248 16.40 -8.88 -17.01
N MET A 249 15.27 -8.35 -17.50
CA MET A 249 14.06 -9.13 -17.74
C MET A 249 13.21 -8.51 -18.86
N ASP A 250 12.41 -9.34 -19.50
CA ASP A 250 11.36 -8.89 -20.42
C ASP A 250 10.21 -8.26 -19.63
N LEU A 251 10.06 -6.94 -19.72
CA LEU A 251 9.04 -6.20 -18.99
C LEU A 251 7.61 -6.57 -19.37
N LYS A 252 7.37 -6.98 -20.61
CA LYS A 252 6.05 -7.42 -21.05
C LYS A 252 5.66 -8.71 -20.33
N LYS A 253 6.56 -9.71 -20.35
CA LYS A 253 6.37 -10.96 -19.63
C LYS A 253 6.23 -10.74 -18.11
N ALA A 254 7.06 -9.84 -17.54
CA ALA A 254 6.97 -9.48 -16.13
C ALA A 254 5.63 -8.82 -15.80
N THR A 255 5.12 -7.95 -16.67
CA THR A 255 3.80 -7.31 -16.50
C THR A 255 2.68 -8.32 -16.58
N ASP A 256 2.72 -9.25 -17.55
CA ASP A 256 1.75 -10.33 -17.69
C ASP A 256 1.75 -11.25 -16.47
N TYR A 257 2.94 -11.58 -15.95
CA TYR A 257 3.06 -12.34 -14.72
C TYR A 257 2.42 -11.63 -13.54
N LEU A 258 2.76 -10.36 -13.29
CA LEU A 258 2.20 -9.57 -12.20
C LEU A 258 0.68 -9.40 -12.32
N ASN A 259 0.15 -9.39 -13.54
CA ASN A 259 -1.29 -9.33 -13.80
C ASN A 259 -2.01 -10.68 -13.61
N ASN A 260 -1.30 -11.79 -13.52
CA ASN A 260 -1.83 -13.13 -13.23
C ASN A 260 -1.73 -13.50 -11.74
N VAL A 261 -1.06 -12.68 -10.91
CA VAL A 261 -1.03 -12.87 -9.46
C VAL A 261 -2.39 -12.55 -8.87
N ASP A 262 -2.90 -13.40 -8.00
CA ASP A 262 -4.10 -13.11 -7.21
C ASP A 262 -3.76 -12.12 -6.06
N TRP A 263 -3.84 -10.84 -6.39
CA TRP A 263 -3.59 -9.76 -5.44
C TRP A 263 -4.65 -9.68 -4.33
N GLN A 264 -5.84 -10.24 -4.55
CA GLN A 264 -6.89 -10.33 -3.52
C GLN A 264 -6.46 -11.35 -2.46
N GLU A 265 -6.04 -12.55 -2.86
CA GLU A 265 -5.53 -13.58 -1.96
C GLU A 265 -4.32 -13.08 -1.17
N LEU A 266 -3.43 -12.32 -1.81
CA LEU A 266 -2.28 -11.69 -1.15
C LEU A 266 -2.66 -10.53 -0.22
N GLY A 267 -3.95 -10.22 -0.08
CA GLY A 267 -4.45 -9.24 0.89
C GLY A 267 -4.45 -7.79 0.40
N PHE A 268 -4.35 -7.52 -0.89
CA PHE A 268 -4.33 -6.15 -1.43
C PHE A 268 -5.71 -5.57 -1.72
N LYS A 269 -6.80 -6.34 -1.65
CA LYS A 269 -8.16 -5.84 -1.90
C LYS A 269 -8.73 -5.18 -0.65
N VAL A 270 -9.15 -3.94 -0.77
CA VAL A 270 -9.75 -3.12 0.29
C VAL A 270 -10.92 -2.33 -0.33
N GLY A 271 -12.14 -2.50 0.18
CA GLY A 271 -13.33 -1.80 -0.32
C GLY A 271 -13.56 -1.99 -1.81
N GLY A 272 -13.50 -3.24 -2.30
CA GLY A 272 -13.69 -3.60 -3.70
C GLY A 272 -12.62 -3.06 -4.65
N ARG A 273 -11.49 -2.57 -4.13
CA ARG A 273 -10.36 -2.04 -4.90
C ARG A 273 -9.07 -2.69 -4.49
N LEU A 274 -8.20 -2.96 -5.43
CA LEU A 274 -6.80 -3.25 -5.15
C LEU A 274 -6.10 -1.96 -4.70
N CYS A 275 -5.40 -2.03 -3.57
CA CYS A 275 -4.70 -0.90 -2.97
C CYS A 275 -3.21 -1.24 -2.83
N PHE A 276 -2.37 -0.53 -3.55
CA PHE A 276 -0.93 -0.73 -3.55
C PHE A 276 -0.21 0.46 -2.92
N THR A 277 0.76 0.16 -2.07
CA THR A 277 1.75 1.12 -1.57
C THR A 277 3.15 0.60 -1.89
N GLN A 278 4.13 1.48 -1.90
CA GLN A 278 5.52 1.07 -2.12
C GLN A 278 5.91 -0.09 -1.19
N LYS A 279 5.74 0.08 0.12
CA LYS A 279 6.15 -0.92 1.10
C LYS A 279 5.31 -2.19 1.06
N SER A 280 4.01 -2.11 0.77
CA SER A 280 3.19 -3.32 0.67
C SER A 280 3.60 -4.18 -0.51
N LEU A 281 4.00 -3.58 -1.63
CA LEU A 281 4.55 -4.32 -2.77
C LEU A 281 5.95 -4.88 -2.48
N GLU A 282 6.86 -4.05 -1.97
CA GLU A 282 8.24 -4.48 -1.71
C GLU A 282 8.34 -5.64 -0.71
N ASN A 283 7.37 -5.75 0.21
CA ASN A 283 7.35 -6.77 1.26
C ASN A 283 6.44 -7.97 0.97
N VAL A 284 5.79 -8.02 -0.19
CA VAL A 284 4.95 -9.17 -0.54
C VAL A 284 5.80 -10.31 -1.07
N TYR A 285 5.37 -11.53 -0.76
CA TYR A 285 5.90 -12.75 -1.36
C TYR A 285 4.97 -13.21 -2.46
N LEU A 286 5.52 -13.41 -3.63
CA LEU A 286 4.82 -13.83 -4.84
C LEU A 286 4.76 -15.35 -4.93
N PRO A 287 3.70 -15.92 -5.55
CA PRO A 287 3.60 -17.34 -5.83
C PRO A 287 4.77 -17.83 -6.70
N ASP A 288 5.21 -19.05 -6.45
CA ASP A 288 6.24 -19.71 -7.26
C ASP A 288 5.66 -20.26 -8.58
N TYR A 289 5.06 -19.43 -9.40
CA TYR A 289 4.84 -19.79 -10.82
C TYR A 289 6.13 -19.72 -11.63
N LEU A 290 7.22 -19.40 -11.00
CA LEU A 290 8.47 -18.94 -11.58
C LEU A 290 9.54 -20.02 -11.68
N LYS A 291 9.17 -21.27 -11.87
CA LYS A 291 10.04 -22.12 -12.70
C LYS A 291 10.37 -21.43 -14.02
N SER A 292 9.52 -20.51 -14.47
CA SER A 292 9.68 -19.68 -15.67
C SER A 292 10.35 -18.33 -15.44
N MET A 293 10.81 -17.95 -14.24
CA MET A 293 11.62 -16.73 -14.10
C MET A 293 13.00 -16.83 -14.77
N LYS A 294 13.50 -18.05 -14.99
CA LYS A 294 14.61 -18.25 -15.93
C LYS A 294 14.24 -17.78 -17.35
N ASP A 295 12.95 -17.83 -17.70
CA ASP A 295 12.41 -17.39 -18.98
C ASP A 295 12.17 -15.87 -19.05
N LEU A 296 12.13 -15.16 -17.90
CA LEU A 296 12.06 -13.69 -17.86
C LEU A 296 13.42 -13.04 -18.12
N LYS A 297 14.52 -13.78 -17.92
CA LYS A 297 15.84 -13.31 -18.31
C LYS A 297 15.92 -13.27 -19.82
N THR A 298 15.94 -12.09 -20.40
CA THR A 298 16.34 -11.95 -21.80
C THR A 298 17.79 -12.35 -21.91
N TYR A 299 18.06 -13.49 -22.57
CA TYR A 299 19.42 -13.76 -23.03
C TYR A 299 19.74 -12.68 -24.06
N LYS A 300 20.51 -11.67 -23.68
CA LYS A 300 21.22 -10.88 -24.67
C LYS A 300 22.18 -11.86 -25.37
N LYS A 301 21.85 -12.25 -26.60
CA LYS A 301 22.85 -12.76 -27.50
C LYS A 301 23.93 -11.66 -27.65
N ILE A 302 25.12 -11.96 -27.15
CA ILE A 302 26.35 -11.22 -27.44
C ILE A 302 26.62 -11.27 -28.94
#